data_c17c5592abed8451f8f97de5792f9af9
#
_entry.id   c17c5592abed8451f8f97de5792f9af9
#
_cell.length_a   1.000
_cell.length_b   1.000
_cell.length_c   1.000
_cell.angle_alpha   90.00
_cell.angle_beta   90.00
_cell.angle_gamma   90.00
#
_symmetry.space_group_name_H-M   'P 1'
#
loop_
_entity.id
_entity.type
_entity.pdbx_description
1 polymer ?
#
loop_
_entity_poly.entity_id
_entity_poly.type
_entity_poly.pdbx_seq_one_letter_code
_entity_poly.pdbx_strand_id
1 'polypeptide(L)'
;MRYQPVIHRAVLIPALGVALAAAATACSSSSSSPGSGASASTAASAPAPSASAAASSGGSAAAVTAIKTNWEAFFSPKTPASKKISLLQNGQVFASVIQAQNSSTLASSATSTVSAVTLVSPTQAKVTYSILVGGAPALKDQPGVAVLQNGTWKVGDQSFCALLTLENNGKAPSVCAKIAG
;
A
#
# COMPACT_ATOMS: atom_id res chain seq x y z
N MET A 1 37.88 -22.51 24.11
CA MET A 1 36.47 -22.93 24.14
C MET A 1 35.84 -22.44 25.42
N ARG A 2 35.05 -21.38 25.35
CA ARG A 2 34.26 -20.89 26.51
C ARG A 2 32.82 -20.73 26.03
N TYR A 3 31.97 -21.62 26.52
CA TYR A 3 30.52 -21.62 26.30
C TYR A 3 29.90 -20.52 27.19
N GLN A 4 29.14 -19.61 26.60
CA GLN A 4 28.29 -18.67 27.32
C GLN A 4 26.84 -19.14 27.25
N PRO A 5 26.12 -19.19 28.37
CA PRO A 5 24.73 -19.61 28.38
C PRO A 5 23.80 -18.48 27.94
N VAL A 6 22.86 -18.83 27.07
CA VAL A 6 21.77 -17.97 26.58
C VAL A 6 20.74 -17.80 27.69
N ILE A 7 20.56 -16.59 28.18
CA ILE A 7 19.54 -16.24 29.16
C ILE A 7 18.22 -15.96 28.42
N HIS A 8 17.25 -16.87 28.54
CA HIS A 8 15.89 -16.67 28.08
C HIS A 8 15.19 -15.70 29.05
N ARG A 9 14.92 -14.49 28.59
CA ARG A 9 14.00 -13.57 29.29
C ARG A 9 12.58 -13.85 28.77
N ALA A 10 11.80 -14.52 29.60
CA ALA A 10 10.35 -14.63 29.44
C ALA A 10 9.70 -13.26 29.69
N VAL A 11 9.08 -12.70 28.67
CA VAL A 11 8.24 -11.49 28.79
C VAL A 11 6.82 -11.93 28.98
N LEU A 12 6.30 -11.72 30.17
CA LEU A 12 4.89 -11.85 30.55
C LEU A 12 4.10 -10.67 29.96
N ILE A 13 3.13 -10.95 29.10
CA ILE A 13 2.18 -9.97 28.56
C ILE A 13 0.89 -10.06 29.36
N PRO A 14 0.42 -8.99 30.02
CA PRO A 14 -0.90 -8.95 30.64
C PRO A 14 -1.98 -8.70 29.56
N ALA A 15 -3.00 -9.54 29.56
CA ALA A 15 -4.23 -9.38 28.80
C ALA A 15 -5.08 -8.26 29.41
N LEU A 16 -5.34 -7.20 28.66
CA LEU A 16 -6.37 -6.21 28.99
C LEU A 16 -7.57 -6.44 28.07
N GLY A 17 -8.65 -6.95 28.65
CA GLY A 17 -9.95 -7.04 28.01
C GLY A 17 -10.62 -5.65 27.97
N VAL A 18 -11.18 -5.28 26.83
CA VAL A 18 -12.08 -4.13 26.71
C VAL A 18 -13.40 -4.61 26.14
N ALA A 19 -14.47 -4.34 26.90
CA ALA A 19 -15.85 -4.70 26.62
C ALA A 19 -16.42 -3.83 25.49
N LEU A 20 -17.18 -4.47 24.58
CA LEU A 20 -18.00 -3.81 23.57
C LEU A 20 -19.31 -3.34 24.19
N ALA A 21 -19.67 -2.07 23.99
CA ALA A 21 -21.02 -1.57 24.15
C ALA A 21 -21.63 -1.35 22.76
N ALA A 22 -22.68 -2.09 22.45
CA ALA A 22 -23.51 -1.94 21.28
C ALA A 22 -24.55 -0.83 21.55
N ALA A 23 -24.66 0.17 20.67
CA ALA A 23 -25.78 1.10 20.63
C ALA A 23 -26.47 0.99 19.27
N ALA A 24 -27.65 0.36 19.29
CA ALA A 24 -28.61 0.35 18.20
C ALA A 24 -29.51 1.58 18.33
N THR A 25 -29.57 2.42 17.31
CA THR A 25 -30.61 3.45 17.18
C THR A 25 -31.39 3.19 15.92
N ALA A 26 -32.58 2.64 16.12
CA ALA A 26 -33.67 2.61 15.17
C ALA A 26 -34.37 3.98 15.18
N CYS A 27 -34.66 4.55 14.02
CA CYS A 27 -35.65 5.59 13.88
C CYS A 27 -36.68 5.20 12.83
N SER A 28 -37.88 5.09 13.32
CA SER A 28 -39.12 4.73 12.66
C SER A 28 -39.71 5.89 11.84
N SER A 29 -40.21 5.53 10.70
CA SER A 29 -41.46 5.88 10.02
C SER A 29 -42.48 6.83 10.70
N SER A 30 -43.09 7.66 9.86
CA SER A 30 -44.54 8.06 9.87
C SER A 30 -44.83 8.70 8.53
N SER A 31 -45.55 8.10 7.58
CA SER A 31 -46.98 8.06 7.34
C SER A 31 -47.70 9.41 7.41
N SER A 32 -48.23 9.87 6.27
CA SER A 32 -49.66 10.11 6.07
C SER A 32 -49.95 10.76 4.72
N SER A 33 -50.90 10.17 4.01
CA SER A 33 -51.64 10.61 2.82
C SER A 33 -52.71 11.69 3.15
N PRO A 34 -53.61 12.04 2.23
CA PRO A 34 -53.57 12.25 0.78
C PRO A 34 -54.05 13.65 0.36
N GLY A 35 -53.76 14.04 -0.85
CA GLY A 35 -54.35 15.23 -1.47
C GLY A 35 -54.42 15.11 -2.98
N SER A 36 -55.65 14.93 -3.49
CA SER A 36 -55.96 14.94 -4.90
C SER A 36 -55.77 16.31 -5.52
N GLY A 37 -55.15 16.37 -6.70
CA GLY A 37 -55.06 17.60 -7.50
C GLY A 37 -54.53 17.29 -8.90
N ALA A 38 -55.34 17.60 -9.89
CA ALA A 38 -55.27 17.23 -11.30
C ALA A 38 -54.07 17.83 -12.07
N SER A 39 -53.71 17.07 -13.12
CA SER A 39 -53.24 17.47 -14.45
C SER A 39 -52.15 18.52 -14.60
N ALA A 40 -50.96 18.07 -15.03
CA ALA A 40 -50.26 18.65 -16.17
C ALA A 40 -49.17 17.65 -16.61
N SER A 41 -49.31 17.18 -17.86
CA SER A 41 -48.26 16.41 -18.57
C SER A 41 -47.06 17.29 -18.82
N THR A 42 -45.98 17.06 -18.08
CA THR A 42 -44.65 17.47 -18.50
C THR A 42 -43.78 16.24 -18.49
N ALA A 43 -43.24 15.90 -19.65
CA ALA A 43 -42.28 14.81 -19.87
C ALA A 43 -41.09 15.04 -18.94
N ALA A 44 -41.08 14.33 -17.83
CA ALA A 44 -39.87 14.22 -17.00
C ALA A 44 -38.84 13.36 -17.68
N SER A 45 -37.82 14.00 -18.23
CA SER A 45 -36.58 13.32 -18.61
C SER A 45 -36.08 12.50 -17.43
N ALA A 46 -36.11 11.17 -17.59
CA ALA A 46 -35.49 10.25 -16.64
C ALA A 46 -34.01 10.64 -16.49
N PRO A 47 -33.46 10.80 -15.28
CA PRO A 47 -32.03 10.96 -15.11
C PRO A 47 -31.35 9.70 -15.63
N ALA A 48 -30.51 9.86 -16.64
CA ALA A 48 -29.65 8.80 -17.13
C ALA A 48 -28.81 8.24 -15.97
N PRO A 49 -28.71 6.93 -15.79
CA PRO A 49 -27.87 6.33 -14.75
C PRO A 49 -26.44 6.82 -14.95
N SER A 50 -25.90 7.40 -13.90
CA SER A 50 -24.57 7.99 -13.88
C SER A 50 -23.52 6.95 -14.31
N ALA A 51 -23.05 7.04 -15.55
CA ALA A 51 -21.91 6.26 -16.06
C ALA A 51 -20.58 6.53 -15.28
N SER A 52 -20.63 7.49 -14.36
CA SER A 52 -19.47 7.92 -13.56
C SER A 52 -19.00 6.86 -12.56
N ALA A 53 -19.88 6.01 -12.02
CA ALA A 53 -19.51 5.01 -11.01
C ALA A 53 -18.77 3.80 -11.62
N ALA A 54 -19.15 3.41 -12.84
CA ALA A 54 -18.50 2.28 -13.54
C ALA A 54 -17.11 2.64 -14.05
N ALA A 55 -16.90 3.89 -14.49
CA ALA A 55 -15.58 4.39 -14.88
C ALA A 55 -14.62 4.52 -13.69
N SER A 56 -15.14 4.89 -12.51
CA SER A 56 -14.35 4.99 -11.29
C SER A 56 -13.92 3.61 -10.76
N SER A 57 -14.79 2.60 -10.81
CA SER A 57 -14.46 1.24 -10.37
C SER A 57 -13.48 0.53 -11.32
N GLY A 58 -13.61 0.72 -12.62
CA GLY A 58 -12.65 0.21 -13.61
C GLY A 58 -11.27 0.84 -13.46
N GLY A 59 -11.20 2.15 -13.23
CA GLY A 59 -9.96 2.88 -12.94
C GLY A 59 -9.29 2.41 -11.65
N SER A 60 -10.07 2.14 -10.61
CA SER A 60 -9.57 1.62 -9.33
C SER A 60 -8.99 0.22 -9.46
N ALA A 61 -9.65 -0.69 -10.16
CA ALA A 61 -9.17 -2.05 -10.39
C ALA A 61 -7.88 -2.06 -11.21
N ALA A 62 -7.81 -1.26 -12.26
CA ALA A 62 -6.60 -1.10 -13.08
C ALA A 62 -5.44 -0.53 -12.26
N ALA A 63 -5.68 0.46 -11.40
CA ALA A 63 -4.69 1.02 -10.52
C ALA A 63 -4.14 -0.03 -9.54
N VAL A 64 -5.02 -0.82 -8.89
CA VAL A 64 -4.64 -1.89 -7.97
C VAL A 64 -3.75 -2.91 -8.68
N THR A 65 -4.13 -3.34 -9.88
CA THR A 65 -3.32 -4.28 -10.69
C THR A 65 -1.96 -3.69 -11.02
N ALA A 66 -1.90 -2.44 -11.50
CA ALA A 66 -0.66 -1.77 -11.84
C ALA A 66 0.26 -1.61 -10.62
N ILE A 67 -0.29 -1.26 -9.44
CA ILE A 67 0.46 -1.17 -8.20
C ILE A 67 1.09 -2.50 -7.84
N LYS A 68 0.31 -3.59 -7.82
CA LYS A 68 0.82 -4.94 -7.50
C LYS A 68 1.94 -5.34 -8.45
N THR A 69 1.72 -5.25 -9.75
CA THR A 69 2.69 -5.61 -10.78
C THR A 69 3.99 -4.81 -10.64
N ASN A 70 3.89 -3.49 -10.47
CA ASN A 70 5.06 -2.63 -10.36
C ASN A 70 5.81 -2.82 -9.04
N TRP A 71 5.07 -3.08 -7.94
CA TRP A 71 5.66 -3.37 -6.64
C TRP A 71 6.49 -4.66 -6.68
N GLU A 72 5.90 -5.75 -7.16
CA GLU A 72 6.58 -7.04 -7.30
C GLU A 72 7.76 -6.97 -8.27
N ALA A 73 7.61 -6.24 -9.38
CA ALA A 73 8.69 -6.01 -10.32
C ALA A 73 9.84 -5.23 -9.68
N PHE A 74 9.58 -4.24 -8.83
CA PHE A 74 10.62 -3.47 -8.15
C PHE A 74 11.52 -4.38 -7.28
N PHE A 75 10.95 -5.33 -6.57
CA PHE A 75 11.70 -6.26 -5.71
C PHE A 75 12.20 -7.52 -6.44
N SER A 76 11.81 -7.73 -7.69
CA SER A 76 12.24 -8.91 -8.44
C SER A 76 13.73 -8.88 -8.76
N PRO A 77 14.46 -9.98 -8.57
CA PRO A 77 15.87 -10.09 -8.97
C PRO A 77 16.05 -10.06 -10.49
N LYS A 78 14.99 -10.35 -11.26
CA LYS A 78 15.01 -10.33 -12.74
C LYS A 78 14.87 -8.91 -13.30
N THR A 79 14.52 -7.93 -12.49
CA THR A 79 14.33 -6.56 -12.94
C THR A 79 15.65 -5.81 -12.90
N PRO A 80 16.10 -5.26 -14.04
CA PRO A 80 17.36 -4.50 -14.08
C PRO A 80 17.26 -3.21 -13.27
N ALA A 81 18.41 -2.71 -12.78
CA ALA A 81 18.48 -1.53 -11.94
C ALA A 81 17.81 -0.30 -12.57
N SER A 82 17.98 -0.09 -13.89
CA SER A 82 17.34 1.02 -14.62
C SER A 82 15.81 0.98 -14.52
N LYS A 83 15.22 -0.21 -14.64
CA LYS A 83 13.77 -0.38 -14.49
C LYS A 83 13.32 -0.17 -13.03
N LYS A 84 14.08 -0.68 -12.06
CA LYS A 84 13.81 -0.41 -10.63
C LYS A 84 13.84 1.08 -10.33
N ILE A 85 14.82 1.82 -10.85
CA ILE A 85 14.87 3.28 -10.74
C ILE A 85 13.60 3.93 -11.30
N SER A 86 13.09 3.47 -12.44
CA SER A 86 11.84 4.00 -13.02
C SER A 86 10.58 3.65 -12.21
N LEU A 87 10.60 2.57 -11.46
CA LEU A 87 9.50 2.09 -10.61
C LEU A 87 9.53 2.65 -9.18
N LEU A 88 10.53 3.43 -8.81
CA LEU A 88 10.60 4.12 -7.52
C LEU A 88 10.21 5.59 -7.69
N GLN A 89 9.45 6.13 -6.74
CA GLN A 89 9.20 7.57 -6.62
C GLN A 89 10.55 8.28 -6.47
N ASN A 90 10.78 9.34 -7.25
CA ASN A 90 12.05 10.07 -7.25
C ASN A 90 13.29 9.17 -7.46
N GLY A 91 13.14 8.03 -8.15
CA GLY A 91 14.13 6.96 -8.23
C GLY A 91 15.52 7.39 -8.71
N GLN A 92 15.65 8.49 -9.47
CA GLN A 92 16.95 9.04 -9.87
C GLN A 92 17.80 9.47 -8.66
N VAL A 93 17.18 9.93 -7.60
CA VAL A 93 17.86 10.30 -6.33
C VAL A 93 18.52 9.06 -5.70
N PHE A 94 17.91 7.89 -5.90
CA PHE A 94 18.34 6.61 -5.35
C PHE A 94 19.16 5.75 -6.33
N ALA A 95 19.48 6.26 -7.51
CA ALA A 95 20.08 5.47 -8.57
C ALA A 95 21.35 4.71 -8.12
N SER A 96 22.26 5.38 -7.43
CA SER A 96 23.49 4.74 -6.92
C SER A 96 23.22 3.63 -5.89
N VAL A 97 22.24 3.84 -5.00
CA VAL A 97 21.85 2.84 -4.00
C VAL A 97 21.21 1.62 -4.67
N ILE A 98 20.29 1.84 -5.62
CA ILE A 98 19.64 0.75 -6.35
C ILE A 98 20.65 -0.05 -7.18
N GLN A 99 21.61 0.62 -7.82
CA GLN A 99 22.67 -0.06 -8.57
C GLN A 99 23.55 -0.92 -7.65
N ALA A 100 23.96 -0.39 -6.51
CA ALA A 100 24.75 -1.13 -5.52
C ALA A 100 23.97 -2.33 -4.98
N GLN A 101 22.71 -2.13 -4.59
CA GLN A 101 21.85 -3.22 -4.10
C GLN A 101 21.60 -4.29 -5.15
N ASN A 102 21.38 -3.90 -6.41
CA ASN A 102 21.09 -4.85 -7.49
C ASN A 102 22.23 -5.86 -7.73
N SER A 103 23.42 -5.55 -7.28
CA SER A 103 24.61 -6.43 -7.33
C SER A 103 24.79 -7.25 -6.06
N SER A 104 23.94 -7.08 -5.04
CA SER A 104 24.09 -7.81 -3.78
C SER A 104 23.49 -9.21 -3.83
N THR A 105 24.07 -10.13 -3.07
CA THR A 105 23.58 -11.52 -2.93
C THR A 105 22.15 -11.53 -2.36
N LEU A 106 21.83 -10.60 -1.46
CA LEU A 106 20.49 -10.48 -0.88
C LEU A 106 19.46 -10.12 -1.95
N ALA A 107 19.75 -9.13 -2.79
CA ALA A 107 18.84 -8.69 -3.85
C ALA A 107 18.62 -9.78 -4.92
N SER A 108 19.60 -10.69 -5.15
CA SER A 108 19.47 -11.77 -6.11
C SER A 108 18.49 -12.86 -5.68
N SER A 109 18.13 -12.92 -4.41
CA SER A 109 17.17 -13.88 -3.83
C SER A 109 15.93 -13.24 -3.24
N ALA A 110 15.85 -11.89 -3.23
CA ALA A 110 14.73 -11.16 -2.69
C ALA A 110 13.58 -11.05 -3.70
N THR A 111 12.37 -11.30 -3.24
CA THR A 111 11.11 -11.07 -3.96
C THR A 111 10.09 -10.43 -3.04
N SER A 112 9.01 -9.88 -3.58
CA SER A 112 7.89 -9.43 -2.77
C SER A 112 6.57 -10.01 -3.24
N THR A 113 5.62 -10.08 -2.32
CA THR A 113 4.21 -10.36 -2.60
C THR A 113 3.35 -9.26 -2.01
N VAL A 114 2.35 -8.80 -2.74
CA VAL A 114 1.41 -7.78 -2.28
C VAL A 114 0.10 -8.43 -1.86
N SER A 115 -0.21 -8.37 -0.57
CA SER A 115 -1.43 -8.93 0.01
C SER A 115 -2.64 -7.98 -0.09
N ALA A 116 -2.43 -6.67 0.09
CA ALA A 116 -3.52 -5.68 0.01
C ALA A 116 -3.06 -4.37 -0.64
N VAL A 117 -4.00 -3.72 -1.35
CA VAL A 117 -3.84 -2.37 -1.88
C VAL A 117 -5.13 -1.60 -1.63
N THR A 118 -5.03 -0.42 -1.03
CA THR A 118 -6.15 0.48 -0.77
C THR A 118 -5.81 1.86 -1.32
N LEU A 119 -6.55 2.32 -2.33
CA LEU A 119 -6.42 3.69 -2.84
C LEU A 119 -6.88 4.67 -1.76
N VAL A 120 -6.04 5.62 -1.42
CA VAL A 120 -6.35 6.70 -0.46
C VAL A 120 -6.62 8.03 -1.16
N SER A 121 -6.14 8.16 -2.40
CA SER A 121 -6.42 9.28 -3.31
C SER A 121 -6.23 8.83 -4.76
N PRO A 122 -6.56 9.67 -5.76
CA PRO A 122 -6.28 9.35 -7.16
C PRO A 122 -4.79 9.09 -7.48
N THR A 123 -3.89 9.57 -6.62
CA THR A 123 -2.44 9.50 -6.84
C THR A 123 -1.67 8.76 -5.74
N GLN A 124 -2.36 8.22 -4.73
CA GLN A 124 -1.72 7.53 -3.61
C GLN A 124 -2.51 6.29 -3.16
N ALA A 125 -1.79 5.23 -2.82
CA ALA A 125 -2.35 4.01 -2.27
C ALA A 125 -1.53 3.49 -1.08
N LYS A 126 -2.21 2.91 -0.10
CA LYS A 126 -1.60 2.07 0.92
C LYS A 126 -1.41 0.67 0.36
N VAL A 127 -0.26 0.07 0.64
CA VAL A 127 0.11 -1.28 0.21
C VAL A 127 0.50 -2.09 1.42
N THR A 128 -0.01 -3.32 1.53
CA THR A 128 0.50 -4.30 2.48
C THR A 128 1.27 -5.36 1.70
N TYR A 129 2.52 -5.59 2.06
CA TYR A 129 3.40 -6.48 1.32
C TYR A 129 4.32 -7.28 2.23
N SER A 130 4.84 -8.38 1.72
CA SER A 130 5.83 -9.21 2.38
C SER A 130 7.07 -9.31 1.51
N ILE A 131 8.25 -9.34 2.12
CA ILE A 131 9.52 -9.63 1.45
C ILE A 131 9.92 -11.06 1.76
N LEU A 132 10.27 -11.79 0.71
CA LEU A 132 10.80 -13.15 0.79
C LEU A 132 12.27 -13.13 0.36
N VAL A 133 13.08 -13.91 1.03
CA VAL A 133 14.48 -14.14 0.68
C VAL A 133 14.69 -15.65 0.51
N GLY A 134 15.12 -16.06 -0.68
CA GLY A 134 15.21 -17.49 -1.00
C GLY A 134 13.87 -18.25 -0.90
N GLY A 135 12.74 -17.55 -1.09
CA GLY A 135 11.39 -18.07 -0.96
C GLY A 135 10.85 -18.13 0.47
N ALA A 136 11.67 -17.86 1.49
CA ALA A 136 11.22 -17.77 2.89
C ALA A 136 10.83 -16.34 3.27
N PRO A 137 9.74 -16.12 4.03
CA PRO A 137 9.34 -14.81 4.48
C PRO A 137 10.37 -14.19 5.43
N ALA A 138 11.03 -13.12 5.01
CA ALA A 138 11.95 -12.33 5.82
C ALA A 138 11.25 -11.19 6.54
N LEU A 139 10.32 -10.51 5.85
CA LEU A 139 9.46 -9.47 6.42
C LEU A 139 8.01 -9.79 6.03
N LYS A 140 7.10 -9.84 7.01
CA LYS A 140 5.67 -10.11 6.78
C LYS A 140 4.85 -8.86 6.97
N ASP A 141 3.83 -8.69 6.12
CA ASP A 141 2.77 -7.69 6.24
C ASP A 141 3.26 -6.26 6.52
N GLN A 142 4.32 -5.87 5.81
CA GLN A 142 4.89 -4.54 5.96
C GLN A 142 3.96 -3.48 5.34
N PRO A 143 3.76 -2.35 6.02
CA PRO A 143 3.06 -1.22 5.44
C PRO A 143 3.95 -0.50 4.41
N GLY A 144 3.33 -0.10 3.31
CA GLY A 144 3.98 0.67 2.26
C GLY A 144 3.02 1.67 1.61
N VAL A 145 3.58 2.55 0.81
CA VAL A 145 2.86 3.55 0.04
C VAL A 145 3.24 3.44 -1.43
N ALA A 146 2.25 3.39 -2.30
CA ALA A 146 2.44 3.55 -3.75
C ALA A 146 1.97 4.94 -4.17
N VAL A 147 2.67 5.54 -5.13
CA VAL A 147 2.40 6.90 -5.62
C VAL A 147 2.29 6.89 -7.15
N LEU A 148 1.30 7.59 -7.69
CA LEU A 148 1.19 7.83 -9.12
C LEU A 148 2.07 9.03 -9.49
N GLN A 149 3.16 8.79 -10.19
CA GLN A 149 4.08 9.82 -10.65
C GLN A 149 4.34 9.65 -12.15
N ASN A 150 4.13 10.71 -12.93
CA ASN A 150 4.29 10.71 -14.39
C ASN A 150 3.49 9.58 -15.07
N GLY A 151 2.22 9.38 -14.65
CA GLY A 151 1.33 8.36 -15.21
C GLY A 151 1.67 6.91 -14.82
N THR A 152 2.64 6.67 -13.95
CA THR A 152 3.07 5.34 -13.52
C THR A 152 2.93 5.20 -12.01
N TRP A 153 2.29 4.13 -11.55
CA TRP A 153 2.28 3.76 -10.15
C TRP A 153 3.66 3.23 -9.74
N LYS A 154 4.23 3.81 -8.70
CA LYS A 154 5.59 3.55 -8.23
C LYS A 154 5.60 3.20 -6.75
N VAL A 155 6.62 2.48 -6.31
CA VAL A 155 6.94 2.33 -4.88
C VAL A 155 7.24 3.72 -4.32
N GLY A 156 6.61 4.09 -3.21
CA GLY A 156 6.90 5.36 -2.55
C GLY A 156 8.31 5.37 -1.95
N ASP A 157 9.00 6.48 -2.11
CA ASP A 157 10.36 6.67 -1.59
C ASP A 157 10.43 6.50 -0.07
N GLN A 158 9.39 6.90 0.67
CA GLN A 158 9.29 6.66 2.11
C GLN A 158 9.32 5.16 2.44
N SER A 159 8.61 4.32 1.66
CA SER A 159 8.61 2.87 1.86
C SER A 159 9.98 2.27 1.58
N PHE A 160 10.64 2.74 0.53
CA PHE A 160 12.00 2.32 0.22
C PHE A 160 12.99 2.74 1.31
N CYS A 161 12.89 3.96 1.80
CA CYS A 161 13.71 4.46 2.91
C CYS A 161 13.49 3.71 4.22
N ALA A 162 12.26 3.29 4.50
CA ALA A 162 11.97 2.44 5.67
C ALA A 162 12.72 1.10 5.57
N LEU A 163 12.74 0.46 4.41
CA LEU A 163 13.49 -0.79 4.18
C LEU A 163 15.00 -0.57 4.30
N LEU A 164 15.53 0.49 3.68
CA LEU A 164 16.96 0.83 3.80
C LEU A 164 17.38 1.07 5.25
N THR A 165 16.50 1.67 6.04
CA THR A 165 16.73 1.90 7.47
C THR A 165 16.76 0.58 8.24
N LEU A 166 15.87 -0.37 7.93
CA LEU A 166 15.88 -1.71 8.51
C LEU A 166 17.17 -2.47 8.15
N GLU A 167 17.57 -2.47 6.88
CA GLU A 167 18.80 -3.10 6.40
C GLU A 167 20.05 -2.51 7.07
N ASN A 168 20.02 -1.23 7.42
CA ASN A 168 21.13 -0.49 8.03
C ASN A 168 21.01 -0.39 9.56
N ASN A 169 20.45 -1.41 10.20
CA ASN A 169 20.31 -1.52 11.67
C ASN A 169 19.61 -0.29 12.31
N GLY A 170 18.58 0.21 11.68
CA GLY A 170 17.77 1.34 12.17
C GLY A 170 18.36 2.73 11.83
N LYS A 171 19.48 2.79 11.10
CA LYS A 171 20.09 4.04 10.70
C LYS A 171 19.65 4.43 9.29
N ALA A 172 18.93 5.54 9.16
CA ALA A 172 18.50 6.04 7.86
C ALA A 172 19.70 6.49 7.01
N PRO A 173 19.82 6.02 5.76
CA PRO A 173 20.85 6.49 4.84
C PRO A 173 20.67 7.99 4.54
N SER A 174 21.78 8.70 4.27
CA SER A 174 21.75 10.14 3.97
C SER A 174 20.91 10.53 2.76
N VAL A 175 20.74 9.61 1.80
CA VAL A 175 19.87 9.81 0.64
C VAL A 175 18.40 9.98 1.06
N CYS A 176 17.97 9.32 2.13
CA CYS A 176 16.60 9.42 2.64
C CYS A 176 16.30 10.76 3.33
N ALA A 177 17.30 11.44 3.85
CA ALA A 177 17.13 12.79 4.41
C ALA A 177 16.75 13.84 3.35
N LYS A 178 17.08 13.59 2.08
CA LYS A 178 16.80 14.51 0.96
C LYS A 178 15.34 14.50 0.50
N ILE A 179 14.55 13.54 0.94
CA ILE A 179 13.13 13.38 0.54
C ILE A 179 12.16 13.76 1.66
N ALA A 180 12.67 14.01 2.86
CA ALA A 180 11.87 14.38 4.04
C ALA A 180 11.53 15.88 4.11
N GLY A 181 11.85 16.65 3.06
CA GLY A 181 11.59 18.10 2.93
C GLY A 181 10.36 18.42 2.10
#